data_00a52cdf852c3af02ad748ed54e3fe18
#
_entry.id   00a52cdf852c3af02ad748ed54e3fe18
#
_cell.length_a   1.000
_cell.length_b   1.000
_cell.length_c   1.000
_cell.angle_alpha   90.00
_cell.angle_beta   90.00
_cell.angle_gamma   90.00
#
_symmetry.space_group_name_H-M   'P 1'
#
loop_
_entity.id
_entity.type
_entity.pdbx_description
1 polymer ?
#
loop_
_entity_poly.entity_id
_entity_poly.type
_entity_poly.pdbx_seq_one_letter_code
_entity_poly.pdbx_strand_id
1 'polypeptide(L)'
;MFEVVKQGLEQKLPKELVAELLETYSETKNNYYLSKFRPNEVEGGRFAEAVFRILEVQAYGTYTPLGKQLGTEKLITNLQNIPFGKQSDSIRLHIPRTLRVIYDVRTKRDAAHLTDGIDPNSQDATFVMAACDWVMAELVRLFHSVSPQEAQNIVENIVERKLLVVQNFGGFLKTLNPSWGPKERLIATLCQCGKNGATVDELIS
;
A
#
# COMPACT_ATOMS: atom_id res chain seq x y z
N MET A 1 -15.12 1.57 2.07
CA MET A 1 -14.13 0.48 2.14
C MET A 1 -12.98 0.79 3.09
N PHE A 2 -12.26 1.89 2.93
CA PHE A 2 -11.13 2.30 3.78
C PHE A 2 -11.44 2.26 5.30
N GLU A 3 -12.51 2.91 5.75
CA GLU A 3 -12.89 2.94 7.18
C GLU A 3 -13.23 1.55 7.75
N VAL A 4 -13.80 0.66 6.97
CA VAL A 4 -14.10 -0.71 7.39
C VAL A 4 -12.80 -1.47 7.67
N VAL A 5 -11.82 -1.36 6.78
CA VAL A 5 -10.51 -1.98 6.95
C VAL A 5 -9.80 -1.40 8.17
N LYS A 6 -9.78 -0.07 8.31
CA LYS A 6 -9.20 0.62 9.45
C LYS A 6 -9.77 0.11 10.77
N GLN A 7 -11.10 0.16 10.91
CA GLN A 7 -11.77 -0.30 12.13
C GLN A 7 -11.48 -1.77 12.46
N GLY A 8 -11.46 -2.65 11.46
CA GLY A 8 -11.15 -4.06 11.67
C GLY A 8 -9.70 -4.30 12.11
N LEU A 9 -8.75 -3.58 11.54
CA LEU A 9 -7.34 -3.64 11.96
C LEU A 9 -7.14 -3.06 13.36
N GLU A 10 -7.78 -1.94 13.70
CA GLU A 10 -7.68 -1.28 15.01
C GLU A 10 -8.24 -2.12 16.18
N GLN A 11 -9.07 -3.13 15.90
CA GLN A 11 -9.53 -4.08 16.93
C GLN A 11 -8.40 -4.98 17.46
N LYS A 12 -7.35 -5.20 16.67
CA LYS A 12 -6.28 -6.17 16.94
C LYS A 12 -4.89 -5.55 16.98
N LEU A 13 -4.74 -4.33 16.48
CA LEU A 13 -3.46 -3.64 16.31
C LEU A 13 -3.49 -2.24 16.92
N PRO A 14 -2.34 -1.71 17.36
CA PRO A 14 -2.22 -0.33 17.81
C PRO A 14 -2.68 0.66 16.74
N LYS A 15 -3.53 1.61 17.11
CA LYS A 15 -4.13 2.58 16.19
C LYS A 15 -3.10 3.39 15.40
N GLU A 16 -1.99 3.77 16.04
CA GLU A 16 -0.92 4.52 15.38
C GLU A 16 -0.22 3.71 14.28
N LEU A 17 -0.05 2.38 14.47
CA LEU A 17 0.50 1.51 13.42
C LEU A 17 -0.48 1.30 12.27
N VAL A 18 -1.78 1.21 12.57
CA VAL A 18 -2.82 1.13 11.53
C VAL A 18 -2.88 2.42 10.73
N ALA A 19 -2.78 3.58 11.39
CA ALA A 19 -2.74 4.86 10.70
C ALA A 19 -1.53 4.97 9.76
N GLU A 20 -0.32 4.67 10.24
CA GLU A 20 0.92 4.69 9.45
C GLU A 20 0.86 3.68 8.28
N LEU A 21 0.35 2.47 8.52
CA LEU A 21 0.16 1.45 7.49
C LEU A 21 -0.73 1.95 6.35
N LEU A 22 -1.90 2.50 6.68
CA LEU A 22 -2.88 2.92 5.69
C LEU A 22 -2.46 4.20 4.96
N GLU A 23 -1.78 5.12 5.65
CA GLU A 23 -1.22 6.33 5.06
C GLU A 23 -0.13 5.97 4.04
N THR A 24 0.89 5.23 4.46
CA THR A 24 2.01 4.86 3.59
C THR A 24 1.58 3.99 2.42
N TYR A 25 0.63 3.08 2.63
CA TYR A 25 0.02 2.31 1.53
C TYR A 25 -0.69 3.21 0.53
N SER A 26 -1.49 4.16 1.01
CA SER A 26 -2.23 5.09 0.15
C SER A 26 -1.28 5.98 -0.66
N GLU A 27 -0.21 6.49 -0.03
CA GLU A 27 0.80 7.31 -0.72
C GLU A 27 1.59 6.50 -1.74
N THR A 28 1.97 5.25 -1.41
CA THR A 28 2.63 4.34 -2.37
C THR A 28 1.75 4.16 -3.61
N LYS A 29 0.46 3.88 -3.43
CA LYS A 29 -0.48 3.64 -4.53
C LYS A 29 -0.75 4.89 -5.36
N ASN A 30 -0.93 6.04 -4.71
CA ASN A 30 -1.13 7.33 -5.38
C ASN A 30 0.10 7.74 -6.20
N ASN A 31 1.30 7.60 -5.64
CA ASN A 31 2.55 7.90 -6.34
C ASN A 31 2.75 6.98 -7.55
N TYR A 32 2.41 5.70 -7.43
CA TYR A 32 2.43 4.76 -8.55
C TYR A 32 1.49 5.19 -9.68
N TYR A 33 0.24 5.53 -9.37
CA TYR A 33 -0.74 6.00 -10.36
C TYR A 33 -0.33 7.30 -11.07
N LEU A 34 0.42 8.15 -10.37
CA LEU A 34 0.96 9.41 -10.91
C LEU A 34 2.31 9.24 -11.62
N SER A 35 2.81 8.01 -11.77
CA SER A 35 4.13 7.69 -12.32
C SER A 35 5.28 8.41 -11.60
N LYS A 36 5.12 8.65 -10.29
CA LYS A 36 6.14 9.22 -9.42
C LYS A 36 6.94 8.08 -8.77
N PHE A 37 7.88 7.51 -9.50
CA PHE A 37 8.53 6.26 -9.11
C PHE A 37 9.39 6.41 -7.85
N ARG A 38 10.24 7.44 -7.74
CA ARG A 38 11.04 7.67 -6.52
C ARG A 38 10.18 7.84 -5.25
N PRO A 39 9.16 8.73 -5.20
CA PRO A 39 8.22 8.77 -4.07
C PRO A 39 7.52 7.44 -3.80
N ASN A 40 7.12 6.69 -4.84
CA ASN A 40 6.51 5.37 -4.68
C ASN A 40 7.43 4.40 -3.94
N GLU A 41 8.70 4.30 -4.32
CA GLU A 41 9.68 3.42 -3.69
C GLU A 41 10.01 3.83 -2.25
N VAL A 42 10.09 5.14 -1.97
CA VAL A 42 10.31 5.67 -0.61
C VAL A 42 9.12 5.32 0.31
N GLU A 43 7.90 5.55 -0.14
CA GLU A 43 6.70 5.23 0.63
C GLU A 43 6.50 3.72 0.78
N GLY A 44 6.84 2.92 -0.23
CA GLY A 44 6.89 1.46 -0.12
C GLY A 44 7.83 0.98 0.99
N GLY A 45 8.96 1.66 1.16
CA GLY A 45 9.87 1.40 2.28
C GLY A 45 9.28 1.77 3.65
N ARG A 46 8.57 2.91 3.75
CA ARG A 46 7.83 3.30 4.98
C ARG A 46 6.71 2.31 5.29
N PHE A 47 5.97 1.88 4.27
CA PHE A 47 4.98 0.82 4.39
C PHE A 47 5.60 -0.46 4.96
N ALA A 48 6.75 -0.90 4.43
CA ALA A 48 7.45 -2.06 4.94
C ALA A 48 7.84 -1.90 6.42
N GLU A 49 8.31 -0.72 6.83
CA GLU A 49 8.62 -0.42 8.23
C GLU A 49 7.39 -0.47 9.14
N ALA A 50 6.23 0.01 8.70
CA ALA A 50 4.98 -0.09 9.46
C ALA A 50 4.57 -1.56 9.63
N VAL A 51 4.64 -2.35 8.55
CA VAL A 51 4.29 -3.78 8.61
C VAL A 51 5.26 -4.56 9.50
N PHE A 52 6.57 -4.29 9.46
CA PHE A 52 7.52 -4.94 10.37
C PHE A 52 7.15 -4.71 11.84
N ARG A 53 6.70 -3.51 12.22
CA ARG A 53 6.21 -3.23 13.59
C ARG A 53 4.94 -3.99 13.93
N ILE A 54 4.04 -4.16 12.97
CA ILE A 54 2.86 -5.02 13.11
C ILE A 54 3.27 -6.48 13.36
N LEU A 55 4.28 -6.96 12.65
CA LEU A 55 4.81 -8.31 12.87
C LEU A 55 5.46 -8.43 14.27
N GLU A 56 6.14 -7.40 14.78
CA GLU A 56 6.63 -7.37 16.16
C GLU A 56 5.47 -7.49 17.17
N VAL A 57 4.38 -6.74 16.98
CA VAL A 57 3.18 -6.86 17.82
C VAL A 57 2.65 -8.28 17.82
N GLN A 58 2.52 -8.90 16.65
CA GLN A 58 1.98 -10.26 16.51
C GLN A 58 2.88 -11.33 17.12
N ALA A 59 4.19 -11.14 17.02
CA ALA A 59 5.16 -12.13 17.48
C ALA A 59 5.49 -11.98 18.99
N TYR A 60 5.52 -10.74 19.49
CA TYR A 60 6.09 -10.42 20.80
C TYR A 60 5.15 -9.62 21.73
N GLY A 61 4.00 -9.14 21.20
CA GLY A 61 3.08 -8.27 21.96
C GLY A 61 3.57 -6.83 22.17
N THR A 62 4.74 -6.48 21.63
CA THR A 62 5.36 -5.16 21.71
C THR A 62 5.97 -4.82 20.36
N TYR A 63 6.32 -3.55 20.11
CA TYR A 63 6.94 -3.12 18.87
C TYR A 63 7.93 -1.98 19.11
N THR A 64 8.86 -1.83 18.17
CA THR A 64 9.80 -0.71 18.14
C THR A 64 9.03 0.58 17.85
N PRO A 65 9.07 1.61 18.71
CA PRO A 65 8.32 2.85 18.51
C PRO A 65 8.56 3.49 17.14
N LEU A 66 7.55 4.20 16.62
CA LEU A 66 7.69 5.01 15.40
C LEU A 66 8.84 6.01 15.57
N GLY A 67 9.61 6.25 14.52
CA GLY A 67 10.79 7.12 14.56
C GLY A 67 12.05 6.48 15.16
N LYS A 68 11.98 5.27 15.72
CA LYS A 68 13.17 4.51 16.11
C LYS A 68 13.60 3.55 15.00
N GLN A 69 14.92 3.37 14.90
CA GLN A 69 15.50 2.46 13.91
C GLN A 69 15.08 1.01 14.18
N LEU A 70 14.60 0.34 13.13
CA LEU A 70 14.27 -1.08 13.13
C LEU A 70 15.51 -1.92 12.81
N GLY A 71 15.73 -2.96 13.58
CA GLY A 71 16.70 -4.01 13.25
C GLY A 71 16.11 -5.05 12.30
N THR A 72 15.79 -4.66 11.06
CA THR A 72 15.01 -5.47 10.10
C THR A 72 15.56 -6.87 9.88
N GLU A 73 16.88 -7.03 9.66
CA GLU A 73 17.51 -8.33 9.44
C GLU A 73 17.39 -9.25 10.68
N LYS A 74 17.61 -8.68 11.87
CA LYS A 74 17.44 -9.43 13.12
C LYS A 74 15.99 -9.82 13.35
N LEU A 75 15.06 -8.92 13.02
CA LEU A 75 13.63 -9.20 13.13
C LEU A 75 13.21 -10.32 12.18
N ILE A 76 13.61 -10.27 10.91
CA ILE A 76 13.33 -11.32 9.93
C ILE A 76 13.85 -12.68 10.43
N THR A 77 15.10 -12.72 10.90
CA THR A 77 15.70 -13.94 11.43
C THR A 77 14.92 -14.47 12.63
N ASN A 78 14.54 -13.59 13.56
CA ASN A 78 13.78 -13.96 14.74
C ASN A 78 12.38 -14.51 14.39
N LEU A 79 11.68 -13.88 13.43
CA LEU A 79 10.38 -14.34 12.94
C LEU A 79 10.48 -15.74 12.30
N GLN A 80 11.51 -15.97 11.49
CA GLN A 80 11.75 -17.29 10.86
C GLN A 80 12.01 -18.40 11.88
N ASN A 81 12.62 -18.06 13.01
CA ASN A 81 12.93 -18.99 14.09
C ASN A 81 11.74 -19.29 15.02
N ILE A 82 10.60 -18.61 14.85
CA ILE A 82 9.38 -18.95 15.59
C ILE A 82 8.98 -20.40 15.23
N PRO A 83 8.77 -21.30 16.22
CA PRO A 83 8.41 -22.67 15.96
C PRO A 83 7.15 -22.82 15.09
N PHE A 84 7.14 -23.82 14.23
CA PHE A 84 5.96 -24.18 13.43
C PHE A 84 4.71 -24.34 14.32
N GLY A 85 3.59 -23.79 13.89
CA GLY A 85 2.31 -23.84 14.63
C GLY A 85 2.14 -22.77 15.72
N LYS A 86 3.18 -21.99 16.06
CA LYS A 86 3.04 -20.85 17.00
C LYS A 86 2.52 -19.58 16.33
N GLN A 87 2.91 -19.37 15.09
CA GLN A 87 2.43 -18.30 14.21
C GLN A 87 2.21 -18.85 12.80
N SER A 88 1.35 -18.18 12.01
CA SER A 88 1.15 -18.57 10.61
C SER A 88 2.42 -18.35 9.78
N ASP A 89 2.60 -19.13 8.71
CA ASP A 89 3.72 -18.97 7.78
C ASP A 89 3.71 -17.61 7.08
N SER A 90 2.55 -16.99 6.94
CA SER A 90 2.43 -15.60 6.46
C SER A 90 3.20 -14.63 7.37
N ILE A 91 3.02 -14.74 8.70
CA ILE A 91 3.68 -13.87 9.69
C ILE A 91 5.17 -14.22 9.83
N ARG A 92 5.50 -15.50 9.90
CA ARG A 92 6.88 -15.91 10.17
C ARG A 92 7.80 -15.98 8.95
N LEU A 93 7.26 -16.16 7.75
CA LEU A 93 8.06 -16.39 6.54
C LEU A 93 7.70 -15.47 5.38
N HIS A 94 6.43 -15.47 4.93
CA HIS A 94 6.10 -14.90 3.63
C HIS A 94 6.13 -13.38 3.65
N ILE A 95 5.43 -12.74 4.59
CA ILE A 95 5.41 -11.28 4.72
C ILE A 95 6.83 -10.74 4.99
N PRO A 96 7.61 -11.23 5.98
CA PRO A 96 8.95 -10.71 6.24
C PRO A 96 9.89 -10.77 5.04
N ARG A 97 9.83 -11.85 4.24
CA ARG A 97 10.65 -12.00 3.03
C ARG A 97 10.26 -11.02 1.94
N THR A 98 8.96 -10.81 1.74
CA THR A 98 8.44 -9.82 0.78
C THR A 98 8.83 -8.40 1.18
N LEU A 99 8.68 -8.05 2.46
CA LEU A 99 9.08 -6.74 2.99
C LEU A 99 10.58 -6.48 2.84
N ARG A 100 11.41 -7.53 2.99
CA ARG A 100 12.86 -7.39 2.78
C ARG A 100 13.18 -6.90 1.39
N VAL A 101 12.52 -7.45 0.36
CA VAL A 101 12.79 -7.06 -1.02
C VAL A 101 12.29 -5.63 -1.29
N ILE A 102 11.11 -5.24 -0.78
CA ILE A 102 10.62 -3.84 -0.85
C ILE A 102 11.64 -2.88 -0.21
N TYR A 103 12.15 -3.23 0.97
CA TYR A 103 13.14 -2.42 1.69
C TYR A 103 14.48 -2.33 0.96
N ASP A 104 14.91 -3.43 0.32
CA ASP A 104 16.12 -3.46 -0.50
C ASP A 104 16.00 -2.58 -1.75
N VAL A 105 14.85 -2.55 -2.43
CA VAL A 105 14.60 -1.64 -3.56
C VAL A 105 14.78 -0.19 -3.10
N ARG A 106 14.13 0.21 -1.98
CA ARG A 106 14.29 1.56 -1.42
C ARG A 106 15.75 1.92 -1.12
N THR A 107 16.52 0.98 -0.55
CA THR A 107 17.85 1.27 -0.01
C THR A 107 18.99 1.02 -0.99
N LYS A 108 18.81 0.13 -1.97
CA LYS A 108 19.85 -0.31 -2.92
C LYS A 108 19.66 0.25 -4.33
N ARG A 109 18.42 0.62 -4.70
CA ARG A 109 18.15 1.38 -5.91
C ARG A 109 18.11 2.85 -5.55
N ASP A 110 18.63 3.75 -6.23
CA ASP A 110 18.83 5.18 -5.96
C ASP A 110 17.60 5.99 -5.44
N ALA A 111 16.62 5.28 -4.86
CA ALA A 111 15.43 5.90 -4.26
C ALA A 111 15.78 6.78 -3.05
N ALA A 112 16.78 6.35 -2.25
CA ALA A 112 17.22 7.05 -1.04
C ALA A 112 18.67 7.55 -1.09
N HIS A 113 19.54 6.98 -1.95
CA HIS A 113 20.97 7.31 -2.02
C HIS A 113 21.46 7.31 -3.48
N LEU A 114 22.35 8.24 -3.82
CA LEU A 114 22.94 8.42 -5.17
C LEU A 114 24.04 7.40 -5.53
N THR A 115 24.04 6.20 -4.97
CA THR A 115 25.23 5.33 -5.00
C THR A 115 25.20 4.19 -6.01
N ASP A 116 24.03 3.69 -6.42
CA ASP A 116 23.95 2.48 -7.27
C ASP A 116 23.72 2.77 -8.76
N GLY A 117 23.50 4.02 -9.16
CA GLY A 117 23.39 4.42 -10.57
C GLY A 117 22.17 3.88 -11.33
N ILE A 118 21.17 3.32 -10.63
CA ILE A 118 19.91 2.88 -11.23
C ILE A 118 18.80 3.79 -10.72
N ASP A 119 18.35 4.67 -11.60
CA ASP A 119 17.22 5.55 -11.28
C ASP A 119 15.93 4.78 -11.03
N PRO A 120 15.07 5.26 -10.12
CA PRO A 120 13.72 4.75 -9.93
C PRO A 120 12.96 4.68 -11.24
N ASN A 121 12.37 3.52 -11.52
CA ASN A 121 11.76 3.21 -12.81
C ASN A 121 10.40 2.52 -12.66
N SER A 122 9.66 2.38 -13.76
CA SER A 122 8.33 1.78 -13.76
C SER A 122 8.32 0.30 -13.36
N GLN A 123 9.39 -0.45 -13.62
CA GLN A 123 9.45 -1.88 -13.28
C GLN A 123 9.59 -2.06 -11.77
N ASP A 124 10.53 -1.33 -11.15
CA ASP A 124 10.73 -1.36 -9.69
C ASP A 124 9.47 -0.85 -8.97
N ALA A 125 8.87 0.24 -9.44
CA ALA A 125 7.62 0.76 -8.88
C ALA A 125 6.44 -0.23 -9.02
N THR A 126 6.32 -0.92 -10.15
CA THR A 126 5.29 -1.96 -10.36
C THR A 126 5.50 -3.13 -9.41
N PHE A 127 6.74 -3.57 -9.25
CA PHE A 127 7.08 -4.64 -8.30
C PHE A 127 6.76 -4.23 -6.86
N VAL A 128 7.21 -3.05 -6.42
CA VAL A 128 6.93 -2.52 -5.07
C VAL A 128 5.43 -2.44 -4.83
N MET A 129 4.65 -1.92 -5.80
CA MET A 129 3.21 -1.79 -5.66
C MET A 129 2.52 -3.15 -5.55
N ALA A 130 2.87 -4.10 -6.42
CA ALA A 130 2.31 -5.45 -6.37
C ALA A 130 2.63 -6.18 -5.05
N ALA A 131 3.85 -5.99 -4.55
CA ALA A 131 4.28 -6.55 -3.27
C ALA A 131 3.54 -5.91 -2.08
N CYS A 132 3.34 -4.58 -2.09
CA CYS A 132 2.55 -3.89 -1.07
C CYS A 132 1.07 -4.32 -1.11
N ASP A 133 0.47 -4.45 -2.31
CA ASP A 133 -0.90 -4.96 -2.48
C ASP A 133 -1.04 -6.38 -1.91
N TRP A 134 -0.09 -7.26 -2.20
CA TRP A 134 -0.09 -8.63 -1.68
C TRP A 134 0.03 -8.65 -0.15
N VAL A 135 0.99 -7.90 0.42
CA VAL A 135 1.16 -7.82 1.89
C VAL A 135 -0.10 -7.27 2.55
N MET A 136 -0.70 -6.22 1.98
CA MET A 136 -1.92 -5.62 2.50
C MET A 136 -3.09 -6.62 2.47
N ALA A 137 -3.23 -7.40 1.38
CA ALA A 137 -4.24 -8.46 1.28
C ALA A 137 -4.02 -9.56 2.33
N GLU A 138 -2.78 -9.97 2.58
CA GLU A 138 -2.46 -10.92 3.65
C GLU A 138 -2.81 -10.37 5.05
N LEU A 139 -2.53 -9.11 5.33
CA LEU A 139 -2.92 -8.49 6.61
C LEU A 139 -4.46 -8.43 6.75
N VAL A 140 -5.16 -8.02 5.69
CA VAL A 140 -6.63 -8.02 5.69
C VAL A 140 -7.16 -9.43 5.93
N ARG A 141 -6.65 -10.44 5.24
CA ARG A 141 -7.04 -11.84 5.44
C ARG A 141 -6.82 -12.33 6.87
N LEU A 142 -5.67 -12.02 7.46
CA LEU A 142 -5.31 -12.44 8.83
C LEU A 142 -6.15 -11.74 9.91
N PHE A 143 -6.46 -10.47 9.71
CA PHE A 143 -7.12 -9.67 10.75
C PHE A 143 -8.63 -9.57 10.60
N HIS A 144 -9.17 -9.66 9.37
CA HIS A 144 -10.63 -9.66 9.12
C HIS A 144 -11.22 -11.06 8.97
N SER A 145 -10.38 -12.11 8.95
CA SER A 145 -10.85 -13.51 8.80
C SER A 145 -11.67 -13.72 7.52
N VAL A 146 -11.29 -13.08 6.44
CA VAL A 146 -11.92 -13.18 5.11
C VAL A 146 -11.15 -14.14 4.21
N SER A 147 -11.78 -14.59 3.12
CA SER A 147 -11.11 -15.39 2.10
C SER A 147 -10.02 -14.59 1.36
N PRO A 148 -9.04 -15.26 0.72
CA PRO A 148 -8.03 -14.56 -0.09
C PRO A 148 -8.63 -13.70 -1.20
N GLN A 149 -9.71 -14.17 -1.84
CA GLN A 149 -10.39 -13.42 -2.90
C GLN A 149 -11.08 -12.16 -2.38
N GLU A 150 -11.74 -12.24 -1.23
CA GLU A 150 -12.36 -11.08 -0.57
C GLU A 150 -11.29 -10.07 -0.12
N ALA A 151 -10.17 -10.53 0.44
CA ALA A 151 -9.05 -9.67 0.83
C ALA A 151 -8.49 -8.91 -0.39
N GLN A 152 -8.30 -9.60 -1.52
CA GLN A 152 -7.85 -8.97 -2.76
C GLN A 152 -8.84 -7.90 -3.24
N ASN A 153 -10.13 -8.21 -3.27
CA ASN A 153 -11.18 -7.26 -3.67
C ASN A 153 -11.20 -6.02 -2.76
N ILE A 154 -11.01 -6.20 -1.46
CA ILE A 154 -10.91 -5.10 -0.49
C ILE A 154 -9.71 -4.22 -0.84
N VAL A 155 -8.53 -4.81 -1.05
CA VAL A 155 -7.28 -4.08 -1.30
C VAL A 155 -7.31 -3.34 -2.64
N GLU A 156 -7.91 -3.92 -3.67
CA GLU A 156 -8.09 -3.24 -4.98
C GLU A 156 -8.90 -1.94 -4.86
N ASN A 157 -9.85 -1.90 -3.90
CA ASN A 157 -10.81 -0.81 -3.72
C ASN A 157 -10.53 0.07 -2.48
N ILE A 158 -9.45 -0.20 -1.74
CA ILE A 158 -9.16 0.52 -0.49
C ILE A 158 -8.70 1.97 -0.73
N VAL A 159 -8.02 2.20 -1.83
CA VAL A 159 -7.51 3.52 -2.23
C VAL A 159 -8.14 3.93 -3.55
N GLU A 160 -8.91 4.99 -3.53
CA GLU A 160 -9.44 5.60 -4.74
C GLU A 160 -8.28 6.20 -5.56
N ARG A 161 -8.30 5.95 -6.88
CA ARG A 161 -7.37 6.62 -7.79
C ARG A 161 -7.65 8.12 -7.79
N LYS A 162 -6.67 8.92 -7.36
CA LYS A 162 -6.77 10.38 -7.36
C LYS A 162 -6.03 10.96 -8.55
N LEU A 163 -6.72 11.30 -9.62
CA LEU A 163 -6.16 12.11 -10.69
C LEU A 163 -6.25 13.59 -10.28
N LEU A 164 -5.12 14.29 -10.29
CA LEU A 164 -5.05 15.72 -9.91
C LEU A 164 -5.95 16.62 -10.76
N VAL A 165 -6.33 16.15 -11.94
CA VAL A 165 -7.18 16.88 -12.91
C VAL A 165 -8.66 16.52 -12.83
N VAL A 166 -9.04 15.61 -11.91
CA VAL A 166 -10.43 15.21 -11.67
C VAL A 166 -10.74 15.36 -10.19
N GLN A 167 -11.82 16.03 -9.86
CA GLN A 167 -12.26 16.22 -8.48
C GLN A 167 -13.71 15.73 -8.31
N ASN A 168 -13.98 15.12 -7.17
CA ASN A 168 -15.31 14.68 -6.79
C ASN A 168 -16.02 15.79 -5.99
N PHE A 169 -17.16 16.24 -6.49
CA PHE A 169 -18.02 17.25 -5.87
C PHE A 169 -19.34 16.59 -5.44
N GLY A 170 -19.36 15.98 -4.27
CA GLY A 170 -20.59 15.40 -3.72
C GLY A 170 -21.16 14.24 -4.54
N GLY A 171 -20.30 13.41 -5.15
CA GLY A 171 -20.66 12.29 -6.00
C GLY A 171 -20.46 12.53 -7.49
N PHE A 172 -20.28 13.80 -7.92
CA PHE A 172 -20.05 14.15 -9.32
C PHE A 172 -18.56 14.35 -9.59
N LEU A 173 -18.03 13.64 -10.58
CA LEU A 173 -16.65 13.78 -11.02
C LEU A 173 -16.53 14.92 -12.03
N LYS A 174 -15.71 15.91 -11.73
CA LYS A 174 -15.46 17.06 -12.60
C LYS A 174 -13.99 17.20 -12.95
N THR A 175 -13.71 17.36 -14.24
CA THR A 175 -12.36 17.66 -14.72
C THR A 175 -12.02 19.13 -14.46
N LEU A 176 -10.81 19.37 -13.93
CA LEU A 176 -10.36 20.72 -13.54
C LEU A 176 -9.68 21.49 -14.68
N ASN A 177 -9.38 20.85 -15.81
CA ASN A 177 -8.76 21.51 -16.96
C ASN A 177 -9.83 22.10 -17.89
N PRO A 178 -10.00 23.43 -17.94
CA PRO A 178 -11.02 24.06 -18.77
C PRO A 178 -10.75 23.96 -20.28
N SER A 179 -9.50 23.71 -20.68
CA SER A 179 -9.12 23.62 -22.09
C SER A 179 -9.45 22.26 -22.74
N TRP A 180 -9.84 21.26 -21.92
CA TRP A 180 -10.15 19.94 -22.42
C TRP A 180 -11.52 19.89 -23.10
N GLY A 181 -11.53 19.23 -24.28
CA GLY A 181 -12.77 18.89 -24.96
C GLY A 181 -13.50 17.72 -24.30
N PRO A 182 -14.71 17.39 -24.79
CA PRO A 182 -15.51 16.29 -24.22
C PRO A 182 -14.79 14.94 -24.20
N LYS A 183 -13.97 14.64 -25.20
CA LYS A 183 -13.23 13.39 -25.30
C LYS A 183 -12.16 13.25 -24.19
N GLU A 184 -11.39 14.29 -23.98
CA GLU A 184 -10.35 14.31 -22.93
C GLU A 184 -10.99 14.25 -21.53
N ARG A 185 -12.09 14.93 -21.32
CA ARG A 185 -12.86 14.90 -20.07
C ARG A 185 -13.40 13.51 -19.80
N LEU A 186 -14.01 12.87 -20.79
CA LEU A 186 -14.51 11.50 -20.70
C LEU A 186 -13.40 10.51 -20.35
N ILE A 187 -12.26 10.57 -21.02
CA ILE A 187 -11.12 9.70 -20.76
C ILE A 187 -10.61 9.90 -19.32
N ALA A 188 -10.44 11.15 -18.88
CA ALA A 188 -9.97 11.44 -17.52
C ALA A 188 -10.94 10.93 -16.45
N THR A 189 -12.25 11.10 -16.65
CA THR A 189 -13.29 10.61 -15.74
C THR A 189 -13.27 9.08 -15.67
N LEU A 190 -13.22 8.39 -16.81
CA LEU A 190 -13.11 6.92 -16.86
C LEU A 190 -11.81 6.42 -16.21
N CYS A 191 -10.69 7.11 -16.43
CA CYS A 191 -9.42 6.79 -15.74
C CYS A 191 -9.54 6.95 -14.22
N GLN A 192 -10.27 7.96 -13.72
CA GLN A 192 -10.52 8.15 -12.29
C GLN A 192 -11.37 7.01 -11.72
N CYS A 193 -12.40 6.56 -12.43
CA CYS A 193 -13.28 5.46 -12.02
C CYS A 193 -12.57 4.08 -12.04
N GLY A 194 -11.49 3.95 -12.81
CA GLY A 194 -10.70 2.73 -12.89
C GLY A 194 -11.53 1.52 -13.37
N LYS A 195 -11.33 0.36 -12.73
CA LYS A 195 -12.04 -0.89 -13.08
C LYS A 195 -13.55 -0.84 -12.81
N ASN A 196 -13.99 0.04 -11.92
CA ASN A 196 -15.41 0.17 -11.57
C ASN A 196 -16.23 0.80 -12.70
N GLY A 197 -15.57 1.48 -13.65
CA GLY A 197 -16.26 2.22 -14.70
C GLY A 197 -17.05 3.41 -14.19
N ALA A 198 -17.87 4.00 -15.05
CA ALA A 198 -18.82 5.05 -14.71
C ALA A 198 -20.13 4.83 -15.46
N THR A 199 -21.22 5.20 -14.84
CA THR A 199 -22.54 5.23 -15.50
C THR A 199 -22.62 6.39 -16.49
N VAL A 200 -23.56 6.33 -17.44
CA VAL A 200 -23.76 7.42 -18.41
C VAL A 200 -24.13 8.73 -17.67
N ASP A 201 -24.92 8.66 -16.62
CA ASP A 201 -25.34 9.81 -15.83
C ASP A 201 -24.15 10.49 -15.12
N GLU A 202 -23.20 9.70 -14.60
CA GLU A 202 -21.96 10.21 -14.00
C GLU A 202 -21.00 10.84 -15.02
N LEU A 203 -21.12 10.49 -16.29
CA LEU A 203 -20.28 11.01 -17.38
C LEU A 203 -20.85 12.26 -18.06
N ILE A 204 -22.16 12.50 -17.95
CA ILE A 204 -22.88 13.62 -18.59
C ILE A 204 -23.05 14.82 -17.65
N SER A 205 -22.95 14.59 -16.34
CA SER A 205 -23.02 15.62 -15.31
C SER A 205 -21.72 16.42 -15.20
#